data_69c567ff1ea18526917c3024358e19ae
#
_entry.id   69c567ff1ea18526917c3024358e19ae
#
_cell.length_a   1.000
_cell.length_b   1.000
_cell.length_c   1.000
_cell.angle_alpha   90.00
_cell.angle_beta   90.00
_cell.angle_gamma   90.00
#
_symmetry.space_group_name_H-M   'P 1'
#
loop_
_entity.id
_entity.type
_entity.pdbx_description
1 polymer ?
#
loop_
_entity_poly.entity_id
_entity_poly.type
_entity_poly.pdbx_seq_one_letter_code
_entity_poly.pdbx_strand_id
1 'polypeptide(L)'
;MPPPGTTPKSYNRGVTRWGLILDPGADSDVREAAWTAITERIRPAILFQLRRRIHGWRETEDLADLVLVRLRERFEGKGPSEEAARLRTCAEREVQLLCEERGAKGGIDPEFERDWSRGLFGAALEELGHVRPETRRILLRIYDRPEGSPPLTAAELAAKLERSEDDVERALEEARAALRNLFASEIAETVAAENDTDAEVEHLVPQAHALFG
;
A
#
# COMPACT_ATOMS: atom_id res chain seq x y z
N MET A 1 -24.70 14.25 -18.17
CA MET A 1 -24.03 13.45 -17.15
C MET A 1 -23.31 12.31 -17.83
N PRO A 2 -22.00 12.20 -17.80
CA PRO A 2 -21.30 11.00 -18.27
C PRO A 2 -21.54 9.86 -17.28
N PRO A 3 -21.54 8.59 -17.72
CA PRO A 3 -21.78 7.44 -16.84
C PRO A 3 -20.61 7.25 -15.87
N PRO A 4 -20.85 6.88 -14.59
CA PRO A 4 -19.80 6.47 -13.68
C PRO A 4 -19.28 5.09 -14.10
N GLY A 5 -17.98 4.95 -14.24
CA GLY A 5 -17.38 3.63 -14.41
C GLY A 5 -16.46 3.44 -15.61
N THR A 6 -15.72 4.46 -16.02
CA THR A 6 -14.56 4.22 -16.88
C THR A 6 -13.34 3.97 -16.00
N THR A 7 -13.12 2.70 -15.66
CA THR A 7 -11.80 2.25 -15.20
C THR A 7 -10.76 2.71 -16.23
N PRO A 8 -9.68 3.40 -15.83
CA PRO A 8 -8.65 3.79 -16.77
C PRO A 8 -8.11 2.51 -17.43
N LYS A 9 -8.16 2.49 -18.75
CA LYS A 9 -7.65 1.40 -19.59
C LYS A 9 -6.24 1.01 -19.17
N SER A 10 -6.01 -0.29 -19.12
CA SER A 10 -4.74 -0.96 -18.90
C SER A 10 -3.54 -0.09 -19.27
N TYR A 11 -2.83 0.39 -18.26
CA TYR A 11 -1.50 0.94 -18.47
C TYR A 11 -0.65 -0.14 -19.14
N ASN A 12 0.15 0.28 -20.14
CA ASN A 12 1.10 -0.60 -20.81
C ASN A 12 1.85 -1.43 -19.75
N ARG A 13 1.82 -2.76 -19.89
CA ARG A 13 2.61 -3.66 -19.05
C ARG A 13 4.07 -3.19 -19.11
N GLY A 14 4.61 -2.77 -17.99
CA GLY A 14 6.00 -2.31 -17.85
C GLY A 14 6.21 -0.90 -17.30
N VAL A 15 5.14 -0.10 -17.07
CA VAL A 15 5.28 1.24 -16.48
C VAL A 15 4.48 1.30 -15.19
N THR A 16 5.17 1.47 -14.06
CA THR A 16 4.57 1.60 -12.73
C THR A 16 4.05 3.02 -12.49
N ARG A 17 3.15 3.22 -11.53
CA ARG A 17 2.69 4.59 -11.18
C ARG A 17 3.85 5.47 -10.73
N TRP A 18 4.75 4.93 -9.92
CA TRP A 18 5.95 5.67 -9.52
C TRP A 18 6.85 5.99 -10.72
N GLY A 19 7.03 5.03 -11.63
CA GLY A 19 7.74 5.26 -12.90
C GLY A 19 7.11 6.37 -13.76
N LEU A 20 5.78 6.42 -13.83
CA LEU A 20 5.06 7.50 -14.53
C LEU A 20 5.30 8.88 -13.89
N ILE A 21 5.32 8.94 -12.56
CA ILE A 21 5.60 10.19 -11.84
C ILE A 21 7.02 10.69 -12.12
N LEU A 22 7.97 9.79 -12.21
CA LEU A 22 9.38 10.11 -12.50
C LEU A 22 9.61 10.50 -13.96
N ASP A 23 8.80 10.00 -14.88
CA ASP A 23 9.03 10.18 -16.34
C ASP A 23 8.86 11.65 -16.76
N PRO A 24 9.93 12.32 -17.24
CA PRO A 24 9.84 13.69 -17.75
C PRO A 24 8.99 13.80 -19.02
N GLY A 25 8.83 12.69 -19.77
CA GLY A 25 8.04 12.62 -21.00
C GLY A 25 6.57 12.27 -20.80
N ALA A 26 6.16 11.90 -19.59
CA ALA A 26 4.78 11.56 -19.29
C ALA A 26 3.87 12.81 -19.38
N ASP A 27 2.63 12.60 -19.85
CA ASP A 27 1.61 13.63 -19.85
C ASP A 27 1.28 14.10 -18.43
N SER A 28 1.04 15.41 -18.27
CA SER A 28 0.72 16.02 -16.97
C SER A 28 -0.49 15.39 -16.29
N ASP A 29 -1.55 15.10 -17.06
CA ASP A 29 -2.78 14.52 -16.51
C ASP A 29 -2.56 13.07 -16.08
N VAL A 30 -1.69 12.35 -16.80
CA VAL A 30 -1.30 10.98 -16.45
C VAL A 30 -0.47 10.97 -15.18
N ARG A 31 0.48 11.89 -15.03
CA ARG A 31 1.26 12.04 -13.79
C ARG A 31 0.39 12.41 -12.60
N GLU A 32 -0.55 13.35 -12.78
CA GLU A 32 -1.48 13.76 -11.73
C GLU A 32 -2.36 12.59 -11.27
N ALA A 33 -2.91 11.82 -12.21
CA ALA A 33 -3.69 10.63 -11.89
C ALA A 33 -2.85 9.56 -11.14
N ALA A 34 -1.61 9.33 -11.59
CA ALA A 34 -0.69 8.43 -10.93
C ALA A 34 -0.34 8.90 -9.51
N TRP A 35 -0.09 10.22 -9.34
CA TRP A 35 0.20 10.83 -8.06
C TRP A 35 -0.96 10.70 -7.08
N THR A 36 -2.17 11.05 -7.50
CA THR A 36 -3.38 10.91 -6.68
C THR A 36 -3.56 9.47 -6.21
N ALA A 37 -3.48 8.51 -7.13
CA ALA A 37 -3.65 7.10 -6.80
C ALA A 37 -2.59 6.56 -5.84
N ILE A 38 -1.33 7.02 -5.93
CA ILE A 38 -0.25 6.56 -5.06
C ILE A 38 -0.34 7.20 -3.68
N THR A 39 -0.70 8.49 -3.60
CA THR A 39 -0.80 9.23 -2.33
C THR A 39 -1.88 8.68 -1.42
N GLU A 40 -3.02 8.26 -1.95
CA GLU A 40 -4.08 7.60 -1.19
C GLU A 40 -3.57 6.35 -0.45
N ARG A 41 -2.63 5.62 -1.04
CA ARG A 41 -2.06 4.38 -0.51
C ARG A 41 -0.97 4.60 0.54
N ILE A 42 -0.10 5.59 0.31
CA ILE A 42 1.09 5.79 1.15
C ILE A 42 0.87 6.80 2.29
N ARG A 43 -0.09 7.71 2.15
CA ARG A 43 -0.41 8.72 3.17
C ARG A 43 -0.65 8.14 4.56
N PRO A 44 -1.39 7.03 4.73
CA PRO A 44 -1.57 6.42 6.04
C PRO A 44 -0.26 6.02 6.72
N ALA A 45 0.69 5.43 5.98
CA ALA A 45 1.99 5.03 6.52
C ALA A 45 2.80 6.25 7.01
N ILE A 46 2.85 7.32 6.19
CA ILE A 46 3.50 8.58 6.55
C ILE A 46 2.86 9.17 7.81
N LEU A 47 1.55 9.20 7.86
CA LEU A 47 0.79 9.74 8.99
C LEU A 47 1.04 8.97 10.29
N PHE A 48 1.05 7.62 10.25
CA PHE A 48 1.36 6.80 11.42
C PHE A 48 2.76 7.06 11.96
N GLN A 49 3.74 7.22 11.08
CA GLN A 49 5.11 7.56 11.47
C GLN A 49 5.19 8.93 12.16
N LEU A 50 4.57 9.94 11.59
CA LEU A 50 4.57 11.29 12.14
C LEU A 50 3.88 11.32 13.50
N ARG A 51 2.75 10.61 13.67
CA ARG A 51 2.02 10.52 14.95
C ARG A 51 2.81 9.86 16.06
N ARG A 52 3.71 8.93 15.77
CA ARG A 52 4.59 8.32 16.76
C ARG A 52 5.70 9.25 17.22
N ARG A 53 6.11 10.19 16.40
CA ARG A 53 7.29 11.05 16.64
C ARG A 53 6.94 12.47 17.02
N ILE A 54 5.81 12.97 16.57
CA ILE A 54 5.39 14.37 16.74
C ILE A 54 4.06 14.39 17.48
N HIS A 55 4.00 15.16 18.57
CA HIS A 55 2.78 15.35 19.34
C HIS A 55 1.88 16.40 18.67
N GLY A 56 0.61 16.08 18.47
CA GLY A 56 -0.37 16.99 17.89
C GLY A 56 -1.09 16.41 16.68
N TRP A 57 -2.36 16.01 16.85
CA TRP A 57 -3.14 15.34 15.82
C TRP A 57 -3.29 16.16 14.52
N ARG A 58 -3.67 17.43 14.64
CA ARG A 58 -3.87 18.31 13.47
C ARG A 58 -2.55 18.62 12.76
N GLU A 59 -1.52 18.89 13.53
CA GLU A 59 -0.20 19.18 12.98
C GLU A 59 0.34 18.00 12.17
N THR A 60 0.09 16.76 12.58
CA THR A 60 0.57 15.57 11.85
C THR A 60 -0.15 15.35 10.51
N GLU A 61 -1.41 15.75 10.38
CA GLU A 61 -2.11 15.72 9.07
C GLU A 61 -1.46 16.70 8.08
N ASP A 62 -1.27 17.94 8.49
CA ASP A 62 -0.62 18.97 7.67
C ASP A 62 0.81 18.58 7.30
N LEU A 63 1.53 17.94 8.24
CA LEU A 63 2.90 17.47 8.02
C LEU A 63 2.95 16.26 7.06
N ALA A 64 1.96 15.37 7.09
CA ALA A 64 1.87 14.29 6.12
C ALA A 64 1.67 14.84 4.70
N ASP A 65 0.80 15.83 4.53
CA ASP A 65 0.61 16.50 3.26
C ASP A 65 1.87 17.26 2.80
N LEU A 66 2.61 17.87 3.72
CA LEU A 66 3.91 18.50 3.42
C LEU A 66 4.95 17.48 2.93
N VAL A 67 5.03 16.29 3.54
CA VAL A 67 5.92 15.21 3.06
C VAL A 67 5.58 14.83 1.61
N LEU A 68 4.28 14.69 1.31
CA LEU A 68 3.83 14.35 -0.06
C LEU A 68 4.18 15.45 -1.06
N VAL A 69 4.00 16.72 -0.70
CA VAL A 69 4.41 17.87 -1.52
C VAL A 69 5.92 17.84 -1.79
N ARG A 70 6.76 17.64 -0.76
CA ARG A 70 8.22 17.57 -0.90
C ARG A 70 8.66 16.40 -1.80
N LEU A 71 8.02 15.23 -1.65
CA LEU A 71 8.28 14.08 -2.53
C LEU A 71 7.99 14.43 -3.99
N ARG A 72 6.86 15.08 -4.24
CA ARG A 72 6.47 15.51 -5.58
C ARG A 72 7.48 16.50 -6.16
N GLU A 73 7.77 17.58 -5.46
CA GLU A 73 8.72 18.62 -5.90
C GLU A 73 10.13 18.06 -6.15
N ARG A 74 10.53 17.06 -5.37
CA ARG A 74 11.86 16.46 -5.48
C ARG A 74 12.00 15.52 -6.64
N PHE A 75 10.98 14.74 -6.99
CA PHE A 75 11.10 13.62 -7.90
C PHE A 75 10.26 13.73 -9.17
N GLU A 76 9.15 14.46 -9.18
CA GLU A 76 8.26 14.54 -10.35
C GLU A 76 8.99 15.02 -11.60
N GLY A 77 8.93 14.23 -12.68
CA GLY A 77 9.47 14.56 -13.97
C GLY A 77 11.01 14.64 -14.05
N LYS A 78 11.73 14.15 -13.04
CA LYS A 78 13.22 14.23 -13.00
C LYS A 78 13.92 12.98 -13.53
N GLY A 79 13.16 12.00 -13.95
CA GLY A 79 13.68 10.73 -14.41
C GLY A 79 13.99 9.74 -13.29
N PRO A 80 14.12 8.45 -13.65
CA PRO A 80 14.52 7.42 -12.71
C PRO A 80 15.97 7.62 -12.27
N SER A 81 16.25 7.39 -10.99
CA SER A 81 17.59 7.42 -10.40
C SER A 81 17.69 6.37 -9.31
N GLU A 82 18.90 6.03 -8.88
CA GLU A 82 19.11 5.12 -7.74
C GLU A 82 18.40 5.62 -6.47
N GLU A 83 18.44 6.95 -6.24
CA GLU A 83 17.74 7.58 -5.12
C GLU A 83 16.21 7.44 -5.23
N ALA A 84 15.67 7.51 -6.45
CA ALA A 84 14.25 7.43 -6.75
C ALA A 84 13.76 5.99 -7.05
N ALA A 85 14.60 4.98 -6.92
CA ALA A 85 14.27 3.61 -7.31
C ALA A 85 13.05 3.07 -6.55
N ARG A 86 12.89 3.43 -5.27
CA ARG A 86 11.81 2.96 -4.40
C ARG A 86 11.16 4.12 -3.66
N LEU A 87 9.88 4.33 -3.91
CA LEU A 87 9.11 5.40 -3.25
C LEU A 87 9.12 5.27 -1.72
N ARG A 88 9.10 4.05 -1.19
CA ARG A 88 9.19 3.81 0.26
C ARG A 88 10.42 4.46 0.87
N THR A 89 11.58 4.23 0.30
CA THR A 89 12.85 4.81 0.79
C THR A 89 12.84 6.35 0.68
N CYS A 90 12.26 6.89 -0.40
CA CYS A 90 12.11 8.33 -0.56
C CYS A 90 11.20 8.92 0.54
N ALA A 91 10.07 8.28 0.79
CA ALA A 91 9.09 8.74 1.79
C ALA A 91 9.66 8.66 3.21
N GLU A 92 10.33 7.56 3.56
CA GLU A 92 11.01 7.39 4.85
C GLU A 92 12.03 8.51 5.10
N ARG A 93 12.83 8.83 4.09
CA ARG A 93 13.83 9.90 4.17
C ARG A 93 13.18 11.27 4.38
N GLU A 94 12.12 11.60 3.64
CA GLU A 94 11.44 12.89 3.80
C GLU A 94 10.76 13.01 5.18
N VAL A 95 10.17 11.93 5.70
CA VAL A 95 9.63 11.89 7.07
C VAL A 95 10.75 12.11 8.08
N GLN A 96 11.91 11.47 7.92
CA GLN A 96 13.05 11.65 8.81
C GLN A 96 13.53 13.10 8.82
N LEU A 97 13.75 13.70 7.65
CA LEU A 97 14.19 15.09 7.52
C LEU A 97 13.20 16.06 8.20
N LEU A 98 11.91 15.84 7.99
CA LEU A 98 10.87 16.66 8.62
C LEU A 98 10.86 16.52 10.14
N CYS A 99 11.05 15.31 10.67
CA CYS A 99 11.17 15.08 12.12
C CYS A 99 12.40 15.79 12.70
N GLU A 100 13.54 15.74 12.03
CA GLU A 100 14.77 16.44 12.44
C GLU A 100 14.57 17.96 12.45
N GLU A 101 13.94 18.54 11.42
CA GLU A 101 13.58 19.97 11.34
C GLU A 101 12.69 20.40 12.51
N ARG A 102 11.87 19.51 13.03
CA ARG A 102 10.97 19.76 14.17
C ARG A 102 11.57 19.42 15.53
N GLY A 103 12.85 19.03 15.56
CA GLY A 103 13.55 18.67 16.80
C GLY A 103 13.06 17.35 17.43
N ALA A 104 12.30 16.54 16.69
CA ALA A 104 11.93 15.19 17.09
C ALA A 104 13.15 14.27 16.98
N LYS A 105 13.17 13.18 17.77
CA LYS A 105 14.25 12.18 17.66
C LYS A 105 14.33 11.65 16.24
N GLY A 106 15.45 11.90 15.56
CA GLY A 106 15.78 11.35 14.26
C GLY A 106 16.09 9.84 14.34
N GLY A 107 16.18 9.22 13.20
CA GLY A 107 16.52 7.81 13.02
C GLY A 107 15.46 7.06 12.20
N ILE A 108 15.87 5.93 11.65
CA ILE A 108 14.95 5.01 10.94
C ILE A 108 14.04 4.38 11.99
N ASP A 109 12.74 4.46 11.76
CA ASP A 109 11.76 3.77 12.59
C ASP A 109 11.52 2.36 12.01
N PRO A 110 11.82 1.29 12.73
CA PRO A 110 11.61 -0.07 12.25
C PRO A 110 10.13 -0.38 11.94
N GLU A 111 9.20 0.39 12.49
CA GLU A 111 7.77 0.23 12.21
C GLU A 111 7.33 0.87 10.87
N PHE A 112 8.18 1.68 10.21
CA PHE A 112 7.81 2.33 8.94
C PHE A 112 7.48 1.33 7.85
N GLU A 113 8.30 0.30 7.72
CA GLU A 113 8.08 -0.76 6.73
C GLU A 113 6.79 -1.54 6.99
N ARG A 114 6.48 -1.78 8.27
CA ARG A 114 5.22 -2.41 8.67
C ARG A 114 4.01 -1.55 8.32
N ASP A 115 4.07 -0.25 8.61
CA ASP A 115 2.98 0.66 8.28
C ASP A 115 2.82 0.83 6.77
N TRP A 116 3.94 0.88 6.04
CA TRP A 116 3.95 0.89 4.58
C TRP A 116 3.27 -0.35 4.01
N SER A 117 3.70 -1.54 4.45
CA SER A 117 3.09 -2.82 4.05
C SER A 117 1.60 -2.87 4.41
N ARG A 118 1.21 -2.36 5.58
CA ARG A 118 -0.20 -2.27 5.99
C ARG A 118 -1.03 -1.40 5.06
N GLY A 119 -0.50 -0.24 4.65
CA GLY A 119 -1.17 0.66 3.70
C GLY A 119 -1.42 0.00 2.34
N LEU A 120 -0.38 -0.60 1.76
CA LEU A 120 -0.48 -1.30 0.48
C LEU A 120 -1.37 -2.55 0.56
N PHE A 121 -1.32 -3.28 1.67
CA PHE A 121 -2.19 -4.43 1.89
C PHE A 121 -3.66 -4.02 2.01
N GLY A 122 -3.94 -2.90 2.69
CA GLY A 122 -5.28 -2.32 2.74
C GLY A 122 -5.83 -2.02 1.35
N ALA A 123 -5.02 -1.38 0.48
CA ALA A 123 -5.37 -1.10 -0.91
C ALA A 123 -5.64 -2.39 -1.71
N ALA A 124 -4.80 -3.41 -1.55
CA ALA A 124 -5.00 -4.72 -2.19
C ALA A 124 -6.30 -5.41 -1.73
N LEU A 125 -6.64 -5.26 -0.44
CA LEU A 125 -7.88 -5.81 0.11
C LEU A 125 -9.12 -5.05 -0.39
N GLU A 126 -9.03 -3.75 -0.60
CA GLU A 126 -10.09 -2.94 -1.22
C GLU A 126 -10.30 -3.33 -2.67
N GLU A 127 -9.23 -3.46 -3.45
CA GLU A 127 -9.29 -3.92 -4.84
C GLU A 127 -9.86 -5.33 -4.95
N LEU A 128 -9.49 -6.24 -4.05
CA LEU A 128 -10.10 -7.56 -3.96
C LEU A 128 -11.61 -7.46 -3.75
N GLY A 129 -12.07 -6.48 -2.98
CA GLY A 129 -13.48 -6.21 -2.76
C GLY A 129 -14.24 -5.78 -4.02
N HIS A 130 -13.58 -5.05 -4.90
CA HIS A 130 -14.15 -4.64 -6.18
C HIS A 130 -14.22 -5.80 -7.19
N VAL A 131 -13.15 -6.59 -7.26
CA VAL A 131 -13.02 -7.68 -8.25
C VAL A 131 -13.73 -8.96 -7.79
N ARG A 132 -13.66 -9.28 -6.49
CA ARG A 132 -14.19 -10.51 -5.89
C ARG A 132 -14.80 -10.26 -4.52
N PRO A 133 -15.99 -9.63 -4.43
CA PRO A 133 -16.59 -9.21 -3.16
C PRO A 133 -16.85 -10.36 -2.17
N GLU A 134 -17.23 -11.55 -2.64
CA GLU A 134 -17.42 -12.71 -1.78
C GLU A 134 -16.11 -13.21 -1.17
N THR A 135 -15.03 -13.21 -1.97
CA THR A 135 -13.69 -13.59 -1.53
C THR A 135 -13.19 -12.66 -0.42
N ARG A 136 -13.36 -11.34 -0.60
CA ARG A 136 -13.05 -10.35 0.44
C ARG A 136 -13.85 -10.58 1.72
N ARG A 137 -15.15 -10.87 1.59
CA ARG A 137 -16.04 -11.13 2.74
C ARG A 137 -15.57 -12.34 3.56
N ILE A 138 -15.10 -13.40 2.91
CA ILE A 138 -14.55 -14.59 3.57
C ILE A 138 -13.28 -14.20 4.36
N LEU A 139 -12.35 -13.49 3.74
CA LEU A 139 -11.10 -13.04 4.39
C LEU A 139 -11.38 -12.12 5.58
N LEU A 140 -12.26 -11.13 5.43
CA LEU A 140 -12.62 -10.23 6.53
C LEU A 140 -13.20 -10.96 7.74
N ARG A 141 -13.98 -12.02 7.54
CA ARG A 141 -14.49 -12.83 8.66
C ARG A 141 -13.41 -13.52 9.47
N ILE A 142 -12.26 -13.79 8.86
CA ILE A 142 -11.11 -14.38 9.56
C ILE A 142 -10.31 -13.31 10.28
N TYR A 143 -10.09 -12.17 9.63
CA TYR A 143 -9.16 -11.13 10.11
C TYR A 143 -9.84 -10.00 10.89
N ASP A 144 -11.13 -9.71 10.64
CA ASP A 144 -11.90 -8.67 11.36
C ASP A 144 -12.39 -9.20 12.71
N ARG A 145 -11.44 -9.38 13.64
CA ARG A 145 -11.68 -9.88 14.98
C ARG A 145 -11.01 -9.00 16.03
N PRO A 146 -11.52 -9.01 17.27
CA PRO A 146 -10.86 -8.30 18.35
C PRO A 146 -9.39 -8.71 18.47
N GLU A 147 -8.54 -7.73 18.74
CA GLU A 147 -7.10 -7.95 18.94
C GLU A 147 -6.84 -9.06 19.99
N GLY A 148 -5.94 -10.00 19.66
CA GLY A 148 -5.64 -11.14 20.50
C GLY A 148 -6.59 -12.35 20.37
N SER A 149 -7.63 -12.27 19.52
CA SER A 149 -8.46 -13.44 19.23
C SER A 149 -7.78 -14.34 18.21
N PRO A 150 -7.74 -15.68 18.41
CA PRO A 150 -7.20 -16.59 17.42
C PRO A 150 -8.05 -16.53 16.13
N PRO A 151 -7.44 -16.71 14.94
CA PRO A 151 -8.18 -16.76 13.67
C PRO A 151 -9.22 -17.88 13.70
N LEU A 152 -10.34 -17.69 12.96
CA LEU A 152 -11.34 -18.76 12.81
C LEU A 152 -10.72 -19.95 12.06
N THR A 153 -10.99 -21.13 12.55
CA THR A 153 -10.66 -22.38 11.83
C THR A 153 -11.57 -22.52 10.59
N ALA A 154 -11.14 -23.34 9.62
CA ALA A 154 -11.96 -23.68 8.46
C ALA A 154 -13.31 -24.29 8.86
N ALA A 155 -13.31 -25.17 9.87
CA ALA A 155 -14.52 -25.80 10.40
C ALA A 155 -15.51 -24.78 11.00
N GLU A 156 -15.02 -23.80 11.81
CA GLU A 156 -15.86 -22.74 12.38
C GLU A 156 -16.42 -21.83 11.30
N LEU A 157 -15.64 -21.55 10.27
CA LEU A 157 -16.05 -20.73 9.14
C LEU A 157 -17.07 -21.48 8.27
N ALA A 158 -16.86 -22.78 8.05
CA ALA A 158 -17.77 -23.67 7.32
C ALA A 158 -19.16 -23.70 7.97
N ALA A 159 -19.20 -23.87 9.30
CA ALA A 159 -20.44 -23.81 10.07
C ALA A 159 -21.17 -22.46 9.93
N LYS A 160 -20.43 -21.34 9.95
CA LYS A 160 -21.01 -19.99 9.79
C LYS A 160 -21.49 -19.66 8.39
N LEU A 161 -20.90 -20.30 7.37
CA LEU A 161 -21.22 -20.09 5.95
C LEU A 161 -22.20 -21.14 5.40
N GLU A 162 -22.57 -22.13 6.21
CA GLU A 162 -23.40 -23.29 5.79
C GLU A 162 -22.81 -24.00 4.55
N ARG A 163 -21.48 -24.21 4.56
CA ARG A 163 -20.71 -24.86 3.50
C ARG A 163 -19.94 -26.07 4.05
N SER A 164 -19.41 -26.90 3.17
CA SER A 164 -18.47 -27.95 3.57
C SER A 164 -17.12 -27.33 3.97
N GLU A 165 -16.37 -27.99 4.83
CA GLU A 165 -15.02 -27.57 5.26
C GLU A 165 -14.06 -27.51 4.06
N ASP A 166 -14.09 -28.53 3.19
CA ASP A 166 -13.28 -28.59 1.97
C ASP A 166 -13.55 -27.41 1.01
N ASP A 167 -14.82 -26.98 0.87
CA ASP A 167 -15.17 -25.84 0.03
C ASP A 167 -14.67 -24.53 0.63
N VAL A 168 -14.68 -24.42 1.96
CA VAL A 168 -14.17 -23.25 2.65
C VAL A 168 -12.64 -23.19 2.59
N GLU A 169 -11.95 -24.32 2.78
CA GLU A 169 -10.48 -24.38 2.65
C GLU A 169 -10.03 -23.96 1.25
N ARG A 170 -10.67 -24.53 0.21
CA ARG A 170 -10.39 -24.15 -1.19
C ARG A 170 -10.64 -22.68 -1.44
N ALA A 171 -11.77 -22.13 -0.98
CA ALA A 171 -12.10 -20.72 -1.12
C ALA A 171 -11.10 -19.81 -0.40
N LEU A 172 -10.58 -20.24 0.75
CA LEU A 172 -9.54 -19.52 1.49
C LEU A 172 -8.20 -19.52 0.78
N GLU A 173 -7.79 -20.66 0.22
CA GLU A 173 -6.56 -20.75 -0.57
C GLU A 173 -6.62 -19.84 -1.80
N GLU A 174 -7.72 -19.88 -2.55
CA GLU A 174 -7.96 -18.99 -3.69
C GLU A 174 -7.97 -17.51 -3.28
N ALA A 175 -8.59 -17.20 -2.15
CA ALA A 175 -8.67 -15.85 -1.62
C ALA A 175 -7.29 -15.31 -1.22
N ARG A 176 -6.50 -16.12 -0.53
CA ARG A 176 -5.12 -15.76 -0.12
C ARG A 176 -4.21 -15.61 -1.33
N ALA A 177 -4.33 -16.48 -2.34
CA ALA A 177 -3.57 -16.37 -3.57
C ALA A 177 -3.92 -15.09 -4.34
N ALA A 178 -5.22 -14.78 -4.49
CA ALA A 178 -5.68 -13.55 -5.14
C ALA A 178 -5.19 -12.30 -4.41
N LEU A 179 -5.29 -12.27 -3.07
CA LEU A 179 -4.83 -11.15 -2.26
C LEU A 179 -3.31 -10.96 -2.35
N ARG A 180 -2.54 -12.07 -2.34
CA ARG A 180 -1.07 -12.01 -2.51
C ARG A 180 -0.70 -11.40 -3.86
N ASN A 181 -1.39 -11.78 -4.93
CA ASN A 181 -1.13 -11.22 -6.27
C ASN A 181 -1.47 -9.73 -6.34
N LEU A 182 -2.60 -9.30 -5.75
CA LEU A 182 -2.96 -7.89 -5.68
C LEU A 182 -1.98 -7.09 -4.83
N PHE A 183 -1.54 -7.64 -3.69
CA PHE A 183 -0.54 -7.00 -2.85
C PHE A 183 0.80 -6.84 -3.56
N ALA A 184 1.27 -7.87 -4.27
CA ALA A 184 2.47 -7.77 -5.11
C ALA A 184 2.30 -6.71 -6.22
N SER A 185 1.11 -6.59 -6.80
CA SER A 185 0.79 -5.53 -7.76
C SER A 185 0.85 -4.14 -7.14
N GLU A 186 0.32 -3.95 -5.93
CA GLU A 186 0.40 -2.65 -5.24
C GLU A 186 1.85 -2.29 -4.87
N ILE A 187 2.67 -3.27 -4.48
CA ILE A 187 4.12 -3.05 -4.25
C ILE A 187 4.80 -2.62 -5.55
N ALA A 188 4.52 -3.30 -6.66
CA ALA A 188 5.11 -2.97 -7.96
C ALA A 188 4.84 -1.51 -8.37
N GLU A 189 3.69 -0.97 -8.04
CA GLU A 189 3.34 0.42 -8.34
C GLU A 189 4.19 1.46 -7.58
N THR A 190 4.94 1.05 -6.55
CA THR A 190 5.78 1.92 -5.73
C THR A 190 7.27 1.87 -6.10
N VAL A 191 7.65 1.13 -7.12
CA VAL A 191 9.03 1.07 -7.64
C VAL A 191 9.17 1.77 -8.98
N ALA A 192 10.35 2.28 -9.27
CA ALA A 192 10.61 3.04 -10.51
C ALA A 192 10.65 2.15 -11.75
N ALA A 193 11.09 0.91 -11.61
CA ALA A 193 11.24 -0.04 -12.70
C ALA A 193 10.79 -1.45 -12.28
N GLU A 194 10.28 -2.22 -13.22
CA GLU A 194 9.78 -3.57 -13.00
C GLU A 194 10.84 -4.51 -12.40
N ASN A 195 12.11 -4.31 -12.74
CA ASN A 195 13.23 -5.12 -12.23
C ASN A 195 13.44 -4.99 -10.71
N ASP A 196 12.94 -3.93 -10.07
CA ASP A 196 13.05 -3.72 -8.63
C ASP A 196 11.88 -4.34 -7.85
N THR A 197 10.84 -4.80 -8.56
CA THR A 197 9.60 -5.30 -7.98
C THR A 197 9.82 -6.56 -7.16
N ASP A 198 10.53 -7.55 -7.69
CA ASP A 198 10.73 -8.84 -7.02
C ASP A 198 11.44 -8.67 -5.68
N ALA A 199 12.50 -7.85 -5.64
CA ALA A 199 13.23 -7.56 -4.42
C ALA A 199 12.38 -6.82 -3.38
N GLU A 200 11.54 -5.87 -3.80
CA GLU A 200 10.64 -5.15 -2.89
C GLU A 200 9.49 -6.04 -2.40
N VAL A 201 8.97 -6.92 -3.26
CA VAL A 201 7.95 -7.93 -2.88
C VAL A 201 8.52 -8.91 -1.86
N GLU A 202 9.71 -9.46 -2.09
CA GLU A 202 10.39 -10.35 -1.14
C GLU A 202 10.64 -9.69 0.21
N HIS A 203 10.90 -8.37 0.20
CA HIS A 203 11.12 -7.59 1.41
C HIS A 203 9.82 -7.31 2.20
N LEU A 204 8.74 -6.92 1.52
CA LEU A 204 7.51 -6.42 2.17
C LEU A 204 6.47 -7.50 2.48
N VAL A 205 6.42 -8.61 1.71
CA VAL A 205 5.44 -9.69 1.96
C VAL A 205 5.57 -10.30 3.36
N PRO A 206 6.77 -10.58 3.90
CA PRO A 206 6.89 -11.07 5.29
C PRO A 206 6.35 -10.10 6.34
N GLN A 207 6.49 -8.78 6.10
CA GLN A 207 5.97 -7.76 7.00
C GLN A 207 4.43 -7.77 7.04
N ALA A 208 3.78 -7.98 5.88
CA ALA A 208 2.34 -8.13 5.82
C ALA A 208 1.86 -9.42 6.50
N HIS A 209 2.55 -10.54 6.34
CA HIS A 209 2.21 -11.79 7.03
C HIS A 209 2.24 -11.63 8.55
N ALA A 210 3.21 -10.91 9.11
CA ALA A 210 3.28 -10.63 10.54
C ALA A 210 2.11 -9.79 11.06
N LEU A 211 1.37 -9.10 10.19
CA LEU A 211 0.18 -8.32 10.55
C LEU A 211 -1.09 -9.17 10.61
N PHE A 212 -1.13 -10.31 9.92
CA PHE A 212 -2.33 -11.12 9.71
C PHE A 212 -2.16 -12.60 10.10
N GLY A 213 -0.98 -13.01 10.53
CA GLY A 213 -0.65 -14.35 11.00
C GLY A 213 -0.77 -14.51 12.45
#